data_3bdb462a66017f2ea261d222c2344742
#
_entry.id   3bdb462a66017f2ea261d222c2344742
#
_cell.length_a   1.000
_cell.length_b   1.000
_cell.length_c   1.000
_cell.angle_alpha   90.00
_cell.angle_beta   90.00
_cell.angle_gamma   90.00
#
_symmetry.space_group_name_H-M   'P 1'
#
loop_
_entity.id
_entity.type
_entity.pdbx_description
1 polymer ?
#
loop_
_entity_poly.entity_id
_entity_poly.type
_entity_poly.pdbx_seq_one_letter_code
_entity_poly.pdbx_strand_id
1 'polypeptide(L)'
;MATNRIEEALSVWRDALGLEVHSTEEVKEQGVKVCMLAIGDTHVELLEPLSPDTAVGKFLAKRGPGMHHIAIEVKDIRASLAELKNKGARLIDETPRVGAGGCLVAFVHPSSINGVLLELVQHQ
;
A
#
# COMPACT_ATOMS: atom_id res chain seq x y z
N MET A 1 5.50 -2.42 -1.30
CA MET A 1 6.92 -2.69 -0.97
C MET A 1 7.61 -1.38 -0.62
N ALA A 2 8.04 -1.27 0.63
CA ALA A 2 8.83 -0.12 1.05
C ALA A 2 10.29 -0.30 0.63
N THR A 3 10.89 0.73 0.07
CA THR A 3 12.29 0.73 -0.36
C THR A 3 12.94 2.06 0.00
N ASN A 4 14.24 2.03 0.22
CA ASN A 4 14.99 3.26 0.48
C ASN A 4 15.10 4.11 -0.79
N ARG A 5 15.24 3.47 -1.96
CA ARG A 5 15.35 4.17 -3.25
C ARG A 5 14.70 3.34 -4.35
N ILE A 6 13.72 3.93 -5.01
CA ILE A 6 13.00 3.27 -6.11
C ILE A 6 13.97 2.86 -7.24
N GLU A 7 14.91 3.73 -7.59
CA GLU A 7 15.86 3.42 -8.66
C GLU A 7 16.70 2.15 -8.39
N GLU A 8 17.08 1.93 -7.15
CA GLU A 8 17.79 0.71 -6.77
C GLU A 8 16.88 -0.52 -6.87
N ALA A 9 15.64 -0.40 -6.41
CA ALA A 9 14.68 -1.50 -6.49
C ALA A 9 14.37 -1.87 -7.94
N LEU A 10 14.32 -0.90 -8.84
CA LEU A 10 14.03 -1.13 -10.26
C LEU A 10 15.11 -1.97 -10.96
N SER A 11 16.32 -2.04 -10.43
CA SER A 11 17.35 -2.90 -11.00
C SER A 11 16.94 -4.37 -10.97
N VAL A 12 16.16 -4.78 -9.98
CA VAL A 12 15.60 -6.14 -9.88
C VAL A 12 14.25 -6.23 -10.58
N TRP A 13 13.31 -5.40 -10.17
CA TRP A 13 11.92 -5.53 -10.63
C TRP A 13 11.75 -5.25 -12.11
N ARG A 14 12.34 -4.19 -12.62
CA ARG A 14 12.24 -3.80 -14.02
C ARG A 14 13.34 -4.44 -14.86
N ASP A 15 14.61 -4.26 -14.46
CA ASP A 15 15.73 -4.59 -15.32
C ASP A 15 16.02 -6.09 -15.36
N ALA A 16 16.03 -6.77 -14.22
CA ALA A 16 16.26 -8.22 -14.17
C ALA A 16 15.00 -9.04 -14.46
N LEU A 17 13.85 -8.66 -13.89
CA LEU A 17 12.60 -9.41 -14.05
C LEU A 17 11.77 -8.99 -15.26
N GLY A 18 12.06 -7.84 -15.86
CA GLY A 18 11.37 -7.37 -17.05
C GLY A 18 9.99 -6.79 -16.82
N LEU A 19 9.64 -6.40 -15.60
CA LEU A 19 8.34 -5.79 -15.31
C LEU A 19 8.27 -4.37 -15.84
N GLU A 20 7.11 -3.97 -16.33
CA GLU A 20 6.89 -2.62 -16.84
C GLU A 20 6.52 -1.65 -15.75
N VAL A 21 7.14 -0.47 -15.78
CA VAL A 21 6.72 0.66 -14.94
C VAL A 21 5.45 1.23 -15.54
N HIS A 22 4.37 1.18 -14.77
CA HIS A 22 3.07 1.70 -15.20
C HIS A 22 2.95 3.20 -14.92
N SER A 23 3.42 3.63 -13.75
CA SER A 23 3.39 5.05 -13.37
C SER A 23 4.38 5.31 -12.24
N THR A 24 4.78 6.58 -12.13
CA THR A 24 5.59 7.06 -11.00
C THR A 24 5.04 8.43 -10.61
N GLU A 25 4.74 8.62 -9.31
CA GLU A 25 4.21 9.89 -8.83
C GLU A 25 4.62 10.15 -7.39
N GLU A 26 4.59 11.43 -7.01
CA GLU A 26 4.75 11.82 -5.61
C GLU A 26 3.38 12.08 -5.01
N VAL A 27 3.09 11.44 -3.89
CA VAL A 27 1.87 11.65 -3.11
C VAL A 27 2.26 12.43 -1.86
N LYS A 28 2.28 13.74 -1.96
CA LYS A 28 2.79 14.64 -0.92
C LYS A 28 2.04 14.52 0.39
N GLU A 29 0.72 14.33 0.34
CA GLU A 29 -0.11 14.18 1.54
C GLU A 29 0.27 12.96 2.36
N GLN A 30 0.80 11.93 1.70
CA GLN A 30 1.27 10.71 2.36
C GLN A 30 2.78 10.68 2.55
N GLY A 31 3.47 11.70 2.02
CA GLY A 31 4.92 11.81 2.14
C GLY A 31 5.67 10.69 1.42
N VAL A 32 5.19 10.26 0.27
CA VAL A 32 5.74 9.09 -0.42
C VAL A 32 5.84 9.33 -1.92
N LYS A 33 6.88 8.76 -2.51
CA LYS A 33 7.01 8.60 -3.96
C LYS A 33 6.62 7.17 -4.29
N VAL A 34 5.74 6.99 -5.25
CA VAL A 34 5.15 5.70 -5.62
C VAL A 34 5.53 5.34 -7.05
N CYS A 35 6.04 4.13 -7.22
CA CYS A 35 6.27 3.55 -8.55
C CYS A 35 5.42 2.30 -8.68
N MET A 36 4.54 2.28 -9.66
CA MET A 36 3.62 1.18 -9.90
C MET A 36 4.17 0.30 -11.02
N LEU A 37 4.32 -0.99 -10.75
CA LEU A 37 4.78 -1.98 -11.71
C LEU A 37 3.66 -2.97 -12.02
N ALA A 38 3.45 -3.28 -13.29
CA ALA A 38 2.41 -4.22 -13.70
C ALA A 38 2.91 -5.66 -13.58
N ILE A 39 2.10 -6.53 -12.96
CA ILE A 39 2.31 -7.97 -12.88
C ILE A 39 1.00 -8.65 -13.23
N GLY A 40 0.83 -9.08 -14.50
CA GLY A 40 -0.44 -9.61 -14.94
C GLY A 40 -1.58 -8.64 -14.67
N ASP A 41 -2.60 -9.08 -13.97
CA ASP A 41 -3.75 -8.25 -13.59
C ASP A 41 -3.55 -7.50 -12.28
N THR A 42 -2.40 -7.63 -11.64
CA THR A 42 -2.08 -6.98 -10.38
C THR A 42 -0.92 -6.01 -10.53
N HIS A 43 -0.54 -5.37 -9.43
CA HIS A 43 0.55 -4.41 -9.41
C HIS A 43 1.42 -4.63 -8.19
N VAL A 44 2.71 -4.38 -8.35
CA VAL A 44 3.62 -4.13 -7.23
C VAL A 44 3.83 -2.64 -7.13
N GLU A 45 3.66 -2.12 -5.93
CA GLU A 45 3.83 -0.71 -5.64
C GLU A 45 5.12 -0.53 -4.84
N LEU A 46 6.08 0.19 -5.42
CA LEU A 46 7.32 0.56 -4.72
C LEU A 46 7.12 1.90 -4.05
N LEU A 47 7.41 1.96 -2.76
CA LEU A 47 7.20 3.13 -1.93
C LEU A 47 8.54 3.65 -1.42
N GLU A 48 8.87 4.88 -1.79
CA GLU A 48 10.07 5.58 -1.30
C GLU A 48 9.62 6.78 -0.46
N PRO A 49 10.06 6.89 0.80
CA PRO A 49 9.62 8.01 1.63
C PRO A 49 10.23 9.33 1.15
N LEU A 50 9.46 10.40 1.20
CA LEU A 50 9.96 11.75 0.89
C LEU A 50 10.79 12.32 2.03
N SER A 51 10.59 11.81 3.25
CA SER A 51 11.40 12.17 4.42
C SER A 51 11.33 11.06 5.47
N PRO A 52 12.26 11.04 6.45
CA PRO A 52 12.25 10.04 7.52
C PRO A 52 11.02 10.11 8.43
N ASP A 53 10.34 11.25 8.48
CA ASP A 53 9.20 11.47 9.38
C ASP A 53 7.89 10.88 8.86
N THR A 54 7.88 10.39 7.64
CA THR A 54 6.68 9.83 7.01
C THR A 54 6.39 8.42 7.52
N ALA A 55 5.18 7.92 7.24
CA ALA A 55 4.81 6.56 7.63
C ALA A 55 5.75 5.51 7.04
N VAL A 56 6.09 5.64 5.75
CA VAL A 56 7.04 4.72 5.10
C VAL A 56 8.45 4.90 5.63
N GLY A 57 8.87 6.15 5.90
CA GLY A 57 10.17 6.43 6.51
C GLY A 57 10.32 5.76 7.87
N LYS A 58 9.30 5.85 8.71
CA LYS A 58 9.29 5.19 10.03
C LYS A 58 9.29 3.67 9.91
N PHE A 59 8.56 3.15 8.94
CA PHE A 59 8.56 1.70 8.66
C PHE A 59 9.96 1.22 8.31
N LEU A 60 10.65 1.91 7.40
CA LEU A 60 12.01 1.55 6.99
C LEU A 60 13.00 1.62 8.15
N ALA A 61 12.90 2.64 9.00
CA ALA A 61 13.77 2.77 10.17
C ALA A 61 13.58 1.62 11.16
N LYS A 62 12.35 1.13 11.30
CA LYS A 62 12.03 0.07 12.26
C LYS A 62 12.23 -1.32 11.70
N ARG A 63 11.86 -1.57 10.44
CA ARG A 63 11.84 -2.91 9.85
C ARG A 63 12.76 -3.11 8.66
N GLY A 64 13.31 -2.03 8.10
CA GLY A 64 14.05 -2.09 6.84
C GLY A 64 13.15 -2.26 5.62
N PRO A 65 13.75 -2.38 4.43
CA PRO A 65 12.97 -2.58 3.19
C PRO A 65 12.17 -3.89 3.23
N GLY A 66 11.00 -3.87 2.62
CA GLY A 66 10.17 -5.06 2.55
C GLY A 66 8.71 -4.75 2.28
N MET A 67 7.88 -5.76 2.47
CA MET A 67 6.44 -5.63 2.25
C MET A 67 5.83 -4.68 3.28
N HIS A 68 5.20 -3.61 2.78
CA HIS A 68 4.55 -2.60 3.61
C HIS A 68 3.07 -2.90 3.82
N HIS A 69 2.36 -3.21 2.74
CA HIS A 69 0.92 -3.50 2.81
C HIS A 69 0.49 -4.38 1.64
N ILE A 70 -0.71 -4.95 1.81
CA ILE A 70 -1.43 -5.66 0.75
C ILE A 70 -2.73 -4.89 0.53
N ALA A 71 -3.05 -4.58 -0.72
CA ALA A 71 -4.30 -3.95 -1.09
C ALA A 71 -5.22 -4.98 -1.74
N ILE A 72 -6.46 -5.05 -1.26
CA ILE A 72 -7.48 -5.96 -1.81
C ILE A 72 -8.68 -5.14 -2.27
N GLU A 73 -9.04 -5.34 -3.53
CA GLU A 73 -10.23 -4.72 -4.08
C GLU A 73 -11.48 -5.43 -3.57
N VAL A 74 -12.45 -4.66 -3.10
CA VAL A 74 -13.74 -5.15 -2.63
C VAL A 74 -14.86 -4.41 -3.35
N LYS A 75 -16.04 -5.05 -3.43
CA LYS A 75 -17.19 -4.46 -4.09
C LYS A 75 -17.91 -3.44 -3.21
N ASP A 76 -17.98 -3.71 -1.92
CA ASP A 76 -18.65 -2.86 -0.94
C ASP A 76 -17.77 -2.76 0.30
N ILE A 77 -17.00 -1.67 0.37
CA ILE A 77 -16.00 -1.50 1.43
C ILE A 77 -16.65 -1.36 2.82
N ARG A 78 -17.83 -0.74 2.89
CA ARG A 78 -18.53 -0.59 4.17
C ARG A 78 -19.01 -1.94 4.70
N ALA A 79 -19.55 -2.78 3.82
CA ALA A 79 -19.93 -4.13 4.20
C ALA A 79 -18.74 -4.98 4.61
N SER A 80 -17.62 -4.85 3.90
CA SER A 80 -16.38 -5.55 4.24
C SER A 80 -15.84 -5.14 5.61
N LEU A 81 -15.84 -3.85 5.91
CA LEU A 81 -15.41 -3.35 7.21
C LEU A 81 -16.31 -3.85 8.33
N ALA A 82 -17.61 -3.86 8.13
CA ALA A 82 -18.57 -4.37 9.11
C ALA A 82 -18.33 -5.85 9.39
N GLU A 83 -18.11 -6.65 8.37
CA GLU A 83 -17.83 -8.07 8.52
C GLU A 83 -16.53 -8.34 9.26
N LEU A 84 -15.47 -7.60 8.91
CA LEU A 84 -14.19 -7.69 9.61
C LEU A 84 -14.34 -7.35 11.08
N LYS A 85 -15.06 -6.27 11.38
CA LYS A 85 -15.31 -5.87 12.77
C LYS A 85 -16.09 -6.93 13.53
N ASN A 86 -17.11 -7.53 12.92
CA ASN A 86 -17.89 -8.60 13.52
C ASN A 86 -17.04 -9.85 13.85
N LYS A 87 -16.01 -10.09 13.04
CA LYS A 87 -15.08 -11.21 13.26
C LYS A 87 -13.96 -10.87 14.24
N GLY A 88 -13.98 -9.68 14.83
CA GLY A 88 -13.01 -9.27 15.82
C GLY A 88 -11.74 -8.62 15.28
N ALA A 89 -11.69 -8.29 14.00
CA ALA A 89 -10.55 -7.60 13.42
C ALA A 89 -10.44 -6.17 13.95
N ARG A 90 -9.22 -5.73 14.18
CA ARG A 90 -8.94 -4.36 14.62
C ARG A 90 -8.82 -3.45 13.39
N LEU A 91 -9.77 -2.54 13.24
CA LEU A 91 -9.77 -1.59 12.13
C LEU A 91 -8.95 -0.35 12.50
N ILE A 92 -8.17 0.15 11.55
CA ILE A 92 -7.55 1.47 11.67
C ILE A 92 -8.56 2.52 11.24
N ASP A 93 -9.24 2.30 10.11
CA ASP A 93 -10.30 3.16 9.61
C ASP A 93 -11.64 2.45 9.77
N GLU A 94 -12.52 2.98 10.60
CA GLU A 94 -13.88 2.46 10.73
C GLU A 94 -14.79 2.97 9.61
N THR A 95 -14.43 4.10 9.02
CA THR A 95 -15.15 4.70 7.89
C THR A 95 -14.16 4.85 6.74
N PRO A 96 -14.54 4.44 5.52
CA PRO A 96 -13.65 4.61 4.38
C PRO A 96 -13.44 6.10 4.04
N ARG A 97 -12.30 6.37 3.45
CA ARG A 97 -11.93 7.71 2.99
C ARG A 97 -11.55 7.66 1.52
N VAL A 98 -11.52 8.80 0.87
CA VAL A 98 -11.14 8.88 -0.53
C VAL A 98 -9.62 8.80 -0.63
N GLY A 99 -9.14 7.85 -1.42
CA GLY A 99 -7.72 7.66 -1.71
C GLY A 99 -7.37 8.03 -3.13
N ALA A 100 -6.22 7.51 -3.59
CA ALA A 100 -5.73 7.77 -4.94
C ALA A 100 -6.75 7.34 -6.01
N GLY A 101 -6.85 8.14 -7.05
CA GLY A 101 -7.76 7.85 -8.17
C GLY A 101 -9.23 7.93 -7.85
N GLY A 102 -9.61 8.56 -6.72
CA GLY A 102 -11.00 8.66 -6.32
C GLY A 102 -11.58 7.39 -5.71
N CYS A 103 -10.76 6.37 -5.46
CA CYS A 103 -11.21 5.13 -4.82
C CYS A 103 -11.53 5.38 -3.35
N LEU A 104 -12.42 4.56 -2.79
CA LEU A 104 -12.58 4.50 -1.35
C LEU A 104 -11.57 3.53 -0.78
N VAL A 105 -10.89 3.93 0.29
CA VAL A 105 -9.89 3.09 0.95
C VAL A 105 -10.11 3.05 2.46
N ALA A 106 -9.68 1.94 3.08
CA ALA A 106 -9.69 1.79 4.52
C ALA A 106 -8.62 0.78 4.93
N PHE A 107 -7.98 1.02 6.08
CA PHE A 107 -6.91 0.15 6.56
C PHE A 107 -7.35 -0.69 7.75
N VAL A 108 -6.85 -1.92 7.77
CA VAL A 108 -7.03 -2.87 8.86
C VAL A 108 -5.68 -3.08 9.54
N HIS A 109 -5.67 -3.08 10.87
CA HIS A 109 -4.45 -3.16 11.65
C HIS A 109 -3.68 -4.47 11.40
N PRO A 110 -2.35 -4.41 11.28
CA PRO A 110 -1.53 -5.60 11.03
C PRO A 110 -1.72 -6.74 12.05
N SER A 111 -2.07 -6.43 13.29
CA SER A 111 -2.29 -7.45 14.31
C SER A 111 -3.40 -8.45 13.94
N SER A 112 -4.33 -8.05 13.08
CA SER A 112 -5.42 -8.90 12.61
C SER A 112 -5.09 -9.66 11.33
N ILE A 113 -4.01 -9.31 10.64
CA ILE A 113 -3.64 -9.84 9.33
C ILE A 113 -2.18 -10.31 9.34
N ASN A 114 -1.85 -11.19 10.29
CA ASN A 114 -0.52 -11.83 10.35
C ASN A 114 0.67 -10.85 10.28
N GLY A 115 0.50 -9.65 10.84
CA GLY A 115 1.58 -8.65 10.88
C GLY A 115 1.71 -7.78 9.63
N VAL A 116 0.79 -7.91 8.66
CA VAL A 116 0.80 -7.12 7.43
C VAL A 116 -0.33 -6.09 7.46
N LEU A 117 -0.03 -4.84 7.10
CA LEU A 117 -1.06 -3.82 6.94
C LEU A 117 -1.96 -4.18 5.76
N LEU A 118 -3.27 -4.26 5.98
CA LEU A 118 -4.23 -4.54 4.93
C LEU A 118 -4.93 -3.26 4.51
N GLU A 119 -4.96 -3.00 3.21
CA GLU A 119 -5.73 -1.92 2.61
C GLU A 119 -6.91 -2.51 1.85
N LEU A 120 -8.13 -2.06 2.15
CA LEU A 120 -9.29 -2.36 1.33
C LEU A 120 -9.50 -1.21 0.35
N VAL A 121 -9.81 -1.55 -0.90
CA VAL A 121 -10.00 -0.57 -1.97
C VAL A 121 -11.31 -0.86 -2.69
N GLN A 122 -12.13 0.17 -2.82
CA GLN A 122 -13.34 0.09 -3.65
C GLN A 122 -13.22 1.11 -4.77
N HIS A 123 -13.19 0.64 -6.00
CA HIS A 123 -13.22 1.51 -7.17
C HIS A 123 -14.62 2.07 -7.37
N GLN A 124 -14.68 3.34 -7.72
CA GLN A 124 -15.95 4.04 -7.94
C GLN A 124 -16.17 4.38 -9.40
#